data_a90e7f418241c34ecc0c8eadde312dfe
#
_entry.id   a90e7f418241c34ecc0c8eadde312dfe
#
_cell.length_a   1.000
_cell.length_b   1.000
_cell.length_c   1.000
_cell.angle_alpha   90.00
_cell.angle_beta   90.00
_cell.angle_gamma   90.00
#
_symmetry.space_group_name_H-M   'P 1'
#
loop_
_entity.id
_entity.type
_entity.pdbx_description
1 polymer ?
#
loop_
_entity_poly.entity_id
_entity_poly.type
_entity_poly.pdbx_seq_one_letter_code
_entity_poly.pdbx_strand_id
1 'polypeptide(L)'
;MISRLLERDQYLCSVSTMHRILRSLSENGDRRQQRPAQHHAVPRLLASAPHDVWTWDITKLPLVRRGIYLSLYVVLDLFSRFVVAWMVSRKENSALSKQLMDEATARYGIAPGQLTLHQDRGSPMIAHGYLDLMRELDVTCSHSRPRVSNDNPFSESQFKTQKYQPDYPGRFADISHARRWCEAYFDWYNFEHHHSGLAGFTPEQVFTGRYQEVARQKQRALDASYRRNPERFVRGLPRVPMPPKTVAINPVVLNDDGGSDSDRVNFPTLSAAGYVKRAYL
;
A
#
# COMPACT_ATOMS: atom_id res chain seq x y z
N MET A 1 38.47 13.12 22.69
CA MET A 1 39.08 12.87 24.04
C MET A 1 40.49 12.43 23.92
N ILE A 2 40.83 11.31 23.29
CA ILE A 2 42.22 10.81 23.17
C ILE A 2 43.18 11.83 22.52
N SER A 3 42.78 12.47 21.40
CA SER A 3 43.59 13.52 20.75
C SER A 3 43.96 14.66 21.71
N ARG A 4 43.01 15.09 22.56
CA ARG A 4 43.28 16.15 23.56
C ARG A 4 44.26 15.70 24.68
N LEU A 5 44.27 14.41 24.98
CA LEU A 5 45.23 13.85 25.95
C LEU A 5 46.63 13.77 25.34
N LEU A 6 46.74 13.35 24.09
CA LEU A 6 48.00 13.32 23.34
C LEU A 6 48.59 14.72 23.14
N GLU A 7 47.75 15.76 22.91
CA GLU A 7 48.16 17.16 22.87
C GLU A 7 48.73 17.66 24.22
N ARG A 8 48.49 16.92 25.29
CA ARG A 8 49.04 17.19 26.65
C ARG A 8 50.11 16.19 27.09
N ASP A 9 50.73 15.53 26.13
CA ASP A 9 51.72 14.47 26.33
C ASP A 9 51.25 13.32 27.23
N GLN A 10 49.93 13.05 27.23
CA GLN A 10 49.32 11.97 28.01
C GLN A 10 48.77 10.87 27.12
N TYR A 11 49.37 9.70 27.18
CA TYR A 11 48.87 8.49 26.57
C TYR A 11 48.32 7.54 27.65
N LEU A 12 47.00 7.32 27.66
CA LEU A 12 46.34 6.42 28.62
C LEU A 12 46.14 5.03 28.04
N CYS A 13 45.57 4.94 26.83
CA CYS A 13 45.28 3.68 26.17
C CYS A 13 44.95 3.91 24.71
N SER A 14 44.80 2.83 23.94
CA SER A 14 44.31 2.89 22.55
C SER A 14 42.86 3.38 22.46
N VAL A 15 42.47 3.89 21.30
CA VAL A 15 41.08 4.30 21.01
C VAL A 15 40.09 3.16 21.29
N SER A 16 40.44 1.94 20.86
CA SER A 16 39.60 0.74 21.05
C SER A 16 39.42 0.39 22.54
N THR A 17 40.50 0.50 23.33
CA THR A 17 40.45 0.26 24.78
C THR A 17 39.59 1.33 25.46
N MET A 18 39.74 2.61 25.10
CA MET A 18 38.90 3.69 25.62
C MET A 18 37.42 3.45 25.35
N HIS A 19 37.05 3.08 24.11
CA HIS A 19 35.68 2.74 23.76
C HIS A 19 35.14 1.54 24.56
N ARG A 20 35.98 0.52 24.81
CA ARG A 20 35.60 -0.63 25.62
C ARG A 20 35.28 -0.23 27.06
N ILE A 21 36.15 0.60 27.67
CA ILE A 21 35.97 1.11 29.03
C ILE A 21 34.69 1.98 29.12
N LEU A 22 34.53 2.95 28.21
CA LEU A 22 33.33 3.81 28.19
C LEU A 22 32.06 3.01 28.00
N ARG A 23 32.08 1.92 27.21
CA ARG A 23 30.95 1.03 27.04
C ARG A 23 30.63 0.26 28.31
N SER A 24 31.62 -0.24 29.04
CA SER A 24 31.42 -0.94 30.33
C SER A 24 30.87 -0.02 31.43
N LEU A 25 31.12 1.27 31.32
CA LEU A 25 30.61 2.30 32.24
C LEU A 25 29.30 2.92 31.76
N SER A 26 28.73 2.43 30.65
CA SER A 26 27.52 2.99 29.99
C SER A 26 27.67 4.49 29.61
N GLU A 27 28.87 4.98 29.50
CA GLU A 27 29.19 6.36 29.10
C GLU A 27 29.33 6.55 27.58
N ASN A 28 29.18 5.49 26.81
CA ASN A 28 29.17 5.49 25.33
C ASN A 28 27.79 5.86 24.76
N GLY A 29 27.01 6.63 25.48
CA GLY A 29 25.74 7.12 25.02
C GLY A 29 25.87 7.96 23.74
N ASP A 30 24.93 7.79 22.83
CA ASP A 30 24.85 8.60 21.61
C ASP A 30 24.85 10.09 22.00
N ARG A 31 25.68 10.91 21.37
CA ARG A 31 25.76 12.36 21.62
C ARG A 31 24.45 13.11 21.37
N ARG A 32 23.50 12.45 20.74
CA ARG A 32 22.13 12.90 20.57
C ARG A 32 21.28 12.07 21.52
N GLN A 33 20.47 12.72 22.35
CA GLN A 33 19.39 12.06 23.08
C GLN A 33 18.39 11.52 22.07
N GLN A 34 18.71 10.40 21.43
CA GLN A 34 17.77 9.70 20.58
C GLN A 34 16.71 9.10 21.51
N ARG A 35 15.47 9.46 21.27
CA ARG A 35 14.36 8.75 21.92
C ARG A 35 14.50 7.26 21.60
N PRO A 36 14.36 6.37 22.60
CA PRO A 36 14.39 4.94 22.35
C PRO A 36 13.41 4.61 21.21
N ALA A 37 13.81 3.68 20.34
CA ALA A 37 12.96 3.25 19.24
C ALA A 37 11.63 2.75 19.82
N GLN A 38 10.53 3.40 19.47
CA GLN A 38 9.20 2.92 19.86
C GLN A 38 8.87 1.69 19.02
N HIS A 39 8.53 0.60 19.68
CA HIS A 39 7.93 -0.56 19.04
C HIS A 39 6.52 -0.20 18.55
N HIS A 40 6.35 -0.14 17.25
CA HIS A 40 5.04 0.02 16.63
C HIS A 40 4.46 -1.35 16.29
N ALA A 41 3.22 -1.59 16.69
CA ALA A 41 2.51 -2.81 16.31
C ALA A 41 2.40 -2.93 14.79
N VAL A 42 2.55 -4.14 14.26
CA VAL A 42 2.36 -4.43 12.84
C VAL A 42 0.89 -4.22 12.50
N PRO A 43 0.53 -3.33 11.55
CA PRO A 43 -0.86 -3.18 11.13
C PRO A 43 -1.30 -4.48 10.44
N ARG A 44 -2.38 -5.10 10.95
CA ARG A 44 -2.96 -6.31 10.38
C ARG A 44 -4.38 -6.00 9.98
N LEU A 45 -4.65 -6.00 8.69
CA LEU A 45 -5.94 -5.65 8.14
C LEU A 45 -6.43 -6.76 7.22
N LEU A 46 -7.73 -6.97 7.23
CA LEU A 46 -8.42 -7.94 6.39
C LEU A 46 -9.65 -7.28 5.78
N ALA A 47 -9.77 -7.33 4.46
CA ALA A 47 -10.96 -6.93 3.73
C ALA A 47 -11.59 -8.16 3.09
N SER A 48 -12.89 -8.34 3.26
CA SER A 48 -13.71 -9.41 2.71
C SER A 48 -14.78 -8.89 1.74
N ALA A 49 -15.03 -7.59 1.78
CA ALA A 49 -15.99 -6.89 0.93
C ALA A 49 -15.48 -5.47 0.61
N PRO A 50 -16.06 -4.82 -0.41
CA PRO A 50 -15.86 -3.38 -0.63
C PRO A 50 -16.24 -2.58 0.62
N HIS A 51 -15.48 -1.52 0.89
CA HIS A 51 -15.65 -0.62 2.03
C HIS A 51 -15.28 -1.17 3.41
N ASP A 52 -14.74 -2.40 3.53
CA ASP A 52 -14.16 -2.88 4.79
C ASP A 52 -12.89 -2.10 5.13
N VAL A 53 -12.01 -1.94 4.16
CA VAL A 53 -10.74 -1.23 4.32
C VAL A 53 -10.46 -0.37 3.09
N TRP A 54 -10.19 0.91 3.30
CA TRP A 54 -9.58 1.76 2.30
C TRP A 54 -8.12 2.01 2.64
N THR A 55 -7.26 2.07 1.63
CA THR A 55 -5.89 2.55 1.76
C THR A 55 -5.73 3.85 1.01
N TRP A 56 -4.94 4.80 1.54
CA TRP A 56 -4.66 6.01 0.80
C TRP A 56 -3.23 6.48 0.99
N ASP A 57 -2.77 7.20 -0.01
CA ASP A 57 -1.42 7.75 -0.01
C ASP A 57 -1.34 8.95 -0.96
N ILE A 58 -0.22 9.68 -0.87
CA ILE A 58 0.05 10.87 -1.68
C ILE A 58 1.31 10.65 -2.50
N THR A 59 1.22 10.77 -3.81
CA THR A 59 2.40 10.73 -4.68
C THR A 59 2.66 12.08 -5.34
N LYS A 60 3.92 12.32 -5.73
CA LYS A 60 4.34 13.53 -6.42
C LYS A 60 4.24 13.36 -7.94
N LEU A 61 3.63 14.35 -8.60
CA LEU A 61 3.60 14.50 -10.04
C LEU A 61 4.53 15.65 -10.43
N PRO A 62 5.66 15.38 -11.11
CA PRO A 62 6.61 16.42 -11.46
C PRO A 62 6.06 17.32 -12.58
N LEU A 63 6.29 18.62 -12.48
CA LEU A 63 6.01 19.55 -13.56
C LEU A 63 7.22 19.67 -14.51
N VAL A 64 6.97 20.23 -15.71
CA VAL A 64 8.04 20.55 -16.68
C VAL A 64 9.09 21.44 -16.04
N ARG A 65 8.67 22.45 -15.26
CA ARG A 65 9.60 23.26 -14.47
C ARG A 65 10.22 22.41 -13.36
N ARG A 66 11.51 22.22 -13.42
CA ARG A 66 12.27 21.40 -12.45
C ARG A 66 12.08 21.89 -11.01
N GLY A 67 12.00 20.96 -10.07
CA GLY A 67 11.83 21.24 -8.64
C GLY A 67 10.40 21.58 -8.23
N ILE A 68 9.46 21.68 -9.17
CA ILE A 68 8.04 21.90 -8.86
C ILE A 68 7.27 20.59 -9.06
N TYR A 69 6.44 20.26 -8.07
CA TYR A 69 5.62 19.05 -8.02
C TYR A 69 4.19 19.39 -7.66
N LEU A 70 3.26 18.64 -8.21
CA LEU A 70 1.90 18.55 -7.70
C LEU A 70 1.79 17.34 -6.77
N SER A 71 0.80 17.35 -5.90
CA SER A 71 0.48 16.23 -5.01
C SER A 71 -0.79 15.55 -5.51
N LEU A 72 -0.70 14.28 -5.84
CA LEU A 72 -1.82 13.43 -6.19
C LEU A 72 -2.19 12.58 -4.96
N TYR A 73 -3.40 12.77 -4.47
CA TYR A 73 -4.02 11.99 -3.40
C TYR A 73 -4.84 10.88 -4.05
N VAL A 74 -4.71 9.66 -3.57
CA VAL A 74 -5.46 8.51 -4.07
C VAL A 74 -5.98 7.70 -2.91
N VAL A 75 -7.26 7.40 -2.91
CA VAL A 75 -7.94 6.51 -1.98
C VAL A 75 -8.38 5.27 -2.73
N LEU A 76 -7.93 4.12 -2.27
CA LEU A 76 -8.11 2.82 -2.90
C LEU A 76 -8.90 1.90 -1.97
N ASP A 77 -9.95 1.27 -2.47
CA ASP A 77 -10.61 0.16 -1.79
C ASP A 77 -9.69 -1.08 -1.80
N LEU A 78 -9.38 -1.60 -0.62
CA LEU A 78 -8.40 -2.69 -0.47
C LEU A 78 -8.89 -3.99 -1.11
N PHE A 79 -10.19 -4.30 -1.01
CA PHE A 79 -10.75 -5.54 -1.52
C PHE A 79 -10.76 -5.59 -3.04
N SER A 80 -11.30 -4.55 -3.67
CA SER A 80 -11.54 -4.47 -5.11
C SER A 80 -10.43 -3.80 -5.91
N ARG A 81 -9.50 -3.12 -5.27
CA ARG A 81 -8.52 -2.20 -5.91
C ARG A 81 -9.17 -1.00 -6.60
N PHE A 82 -10.45 -0.77 -6.42
CA PHE A 82 -11.17 0.35 -7.02
C PHE A 82 -10.69 1.66 -6.38
N VAL A 83 -10.34 2.63 -7.21
CA VAL A 83 -9.99 3.99 -6.74
C VAL A 83 -11.30 4.71 -6.45
N VAL A 84 -11.63 4.85 -5.16
CA VAL A 84 -12.88 5.46 -4.69
C VAL A 84 -12.84 6.98 -4.73
N ALA A 85 -11.66 7.56 -4.55
CA ALA A 85 -11.46 9.00 -4.66
C ALA A 85 -10.02 9.34 -5.03
N TRP A 86 -9.85 10.45 -5.72
CA TRP A 86 -8.54 11.01 -6.03
C TRP A 86 -8.64 12.54 -6.17
N MET A 87 -7.49 13.21 -5.99
CA MET A 87 -7.41 14.67 -6.13
C MET A 87 -5.99 15.09 -6.48
N VAL A 88 -5.87 16.07 -7.38
CA VAL A 88 -4.59 16.74 -7.68
C VAL A 88 -4.56 18.13 -7.07
N SER A 89 -3.54 18.44 -6.28
CA SER A 89 -3.32 19.72 -5.64
C SER A 89 -1.91 20.26 -5.84
N ARG A 90 -1.74 21.57 -5.70
CA ARG A 90 -0.42 22.24 -5.73
C ARG A 90 0.38 22.03 -4.43
N LYS A 91 -0.29 21.76 -3.32
CA LYS A 91 0.33 21.60 -1.99
C LYS A 91 -0.32 20.46 -1.24
N GLU A 92 0.46 19.79 -0.42
CA GLU A 92 -0.08 18.89 0.59
C GLU A 92 -0.67 19.71 1.73
N ASN A 93 -1.94 19.40 2.06
CA ASN A 93 -2.68 20.12 3.08
C ASN A 93 -3.68 19.17 3.75
N SER A 94 -3.74 19.21 5.07
CA SER A 94 -4.68 18.40 5.86
C SER A 94 -6.15 18.79 5.63
N ALA A 95 -6.44 20.04 5.31
CA ALA A 95 -7.79 20.47 4.96
C ALA A 95 -8.28 19.81 3.67
N LEU A 96 -7.40 19.62 2.68
CA LEU A 96 -7.71 18.90 1.45
C LEU A 96 -7.90 17.42 1.70
N SER A 97 -7.10 16.82 2.59
CA SER A 97 -7.30 15.42 3.00
C SER A 97 -8.64 15.24 3.70
N LYS A 98 -9.00 16.18 4.58
CA LYS A 98 -10.32 16.20 5.25
C LYS A 98 -11.44 16.25 4.22
N GLN A 99 -11.41 17.20 3.29
CA GLN A 99 -12.41 17.35 2.25
C GLN A 99 -12.52 16.09 1.38
N LEU A 100 -11.40 15.52 0.94
CA LEU A 100 -11.39 14.32 0.10
C LEU A 100 -12.07 13.13 0.78
N MET A 101 -11.80 12.93 2.09
CA MET A 101 -12.38 11.83 2.85
C MET A 101 -13.86 12.06 3.14
N ASP A 102 -14.25 13.28 3.51
CA ASP A 102 -15.63 13.66 3.73
C ASP A 102 -16.50 13.43 2.48
N GLU A 103 -16.03 13.91 1.33
CA GLU A 103 -16.71 13.70 0.05
C GLU A 103 -16.76 12.21 -0.35
N ALA A 104 -15.67 11.45 -0.11
CA ALA A 104 -15.63 10.04 -0.46
C ALA A 104 -16.59 9.21 0.43
N THR A 105 -16.56 9.42 1.74
CA THR A 105 -17.46 8.69 2.67
C THR A 105 -18.91 9.02 2.43
N ALA A 106 -19.23 10.29 2.19
CA ALA A 106 -20.59 10.72 1.84
C ALA A 106 -21.07 10.11 0.50
N ARG A 107 -20.22 10.12 -0.54
CA ARG A 107 -20.53 9.58 -1.87
C ARG A 107 -20.92 8.11 -1.84
N TYR A 108 -20.24 7.31 -1.03
CA TYR A 108 -20.49 5.87 -0.93
C TYR A 108 -21.42 5.49 0.23
N GLY A 109 -21.92 6.46 0.99
CA GLY A 109 -22.84 6.22 2.10
C GLY A 109 -22.24 5.33 3.18
N ILE A 110 -20.97 5.56 3.53
CA ILE A 110 -20.26 4.77 4.53
C ILE A 110 -20.93 4.93 5.88
N ALA A 111 -21.38 3.83 6.46
CA ALA A 111 -21.98 3.84 7.79
C ALA A 111 -20.93 4.02 8.89
N PRO A 112 -21.27 4.66 10.02
CA PRO A 112 -20.39 4.74 11.18
C PRO A 112 -19.88 3.35 11.59
N GLY A 113 -18.59 3.25 11.90
CA GLY A 113 -17.93 1.99 12.30
C GLY A 113 -17.69 0.97 11.19
N GLN A 114 -18.14 1.22 9.97
CA GLN A 114 -17.97 0.29 8.84
C GLN A 114 -16.55 0.27 8.29
N LEU A 115 -15.94 1.43 8.13
CA LEU A 115 -14.69 1.61 7.38
C LEU A 115 -13.46 1.62 8.29
N THR A 116 -12.43 0.86 7.91
CA THR A 116 -11.07 1.08 8.39
C THR A 116 -10.25 1.77 7.32
N LEU A 117 -9.66 2.91 7.65
CA LEU A 117 -8.80 3.68 6.75
C LEU A 117 -7.33 3.46 7.10
N HIS A 118 -6.60 2.84 6.20
CA HIS A 118 -5.17 2.60 6.35
C HIS A 118 -4.35 3.66 5.62
N GLN A 119 -3.34 4.19 6.30
CA GLN A 119 -2.56 5.33 5.82
C GLN A 119 -1.15 5.36 6.39
N ASP A 120 -0.27 6.08 5.73
CA ASP A 120 1.05 6.37 6.25
C ASP A 120 0.99 7.42 7.39
N ARG A 121 2.14 7.75 7.97
CA ARG A 121 2.27 8.79 9.00
C ARG A 121 2.70 10.14 8.41
N GLY A 122 2.27 10.43 7.19
CA GLY A 122 2.49 11.73 6.56
C GLY A 122 1.83 12.88 7.33
N SER A 123 2.40 14.08 7.27
CA SER A 123 1.87 15.25 7.98
C SER A 123 0.36 15.51 7.76
N PRO A 124 -0.20 15.38 6.54
CA PRO A 124 -1.64 15.52 6.33
C PRO A 124 -2.50 14.45 7.01
N MET A 125 -1.91 13.26 7.25
CA MET A 125 -2.60 12.07 7.77
C MET A 125 -2.66 12.01 9.30
N ILE A 126 -1.82 12.80 9.97
CA ILE A 126 -1.75 12.87 11.44
C ILE A 126 -2.20 14.23 12.00
N ALA A 127 -2.67 15.13 11.14
CA ALA A 127 -3.15 16.45 11.55
C ALA A 127 -4.43 16.34 12.40
N HIS A 128 -4.51 17.09 13.49
CA HIS A 128 -5.64 17.03 14.45
C HIS A 128 -7.00 17.15 13.75
N GLY A 129 -7.20 18.20 12.94
CA GLY A 129 -8.50 18.41 12.28
C GLY A 129 -8.90 17.32 11.29
N TYR A 130 -7.94 16.58 10.73
CA TYR A 130 -8.22 15.40 9.92
C TYR A 130 -8.62 14.20 10.79
N LEU A 131 -7.90 13.96 11.89
CA LEU A 131 -8.23 12.87 12.82
C LEU A 131 -9.55 13.11 13.54
N ASP A 132 -9.90 14.37 13.79
CA ASP A 132 -11.20 14.74 14.36
C ASP A 132 -12.36 14.38 13.41
N LEU A 133 -12.22 14.66 12.10
CA LEU A 133 -13.18 14.19 11.11
C LEU A 133 -13.32 12.65 11.11
N MET A 134 -12.21 11.93 11.17
CA MET A 134 -12.27 10.45 11.19
C MET A 134 -13.04 9.95 12.41
N ARG A 135 -12.92 10.62 13.57
CA ARG A 135 -13.70 10.29 14.77
C ARG A 135 -15.18 10.67 14.61
N GLU A 136 -15.47 11.85 14.02
CA GLU A 136 -16.84 12.28 13.72
C GLU A 136 -17.56 11.30 12.79
N LEU A 137 -16.86 10.74 11.82
CA LEU A 137 -17.38 9.75 10.87
C LEU A 137 -17.33 8.32 11.42
N ASP A 138 -16.82 8.11 12.62
CA ASP A 138 -16.56 6.79 13.22
C ASP A 138 -15.75 5.87 12.31
N VAL A 139 -14.73 6.42 11.64
CA VAL A 139 -13.80 5.70 10.78
C VAL A 139 -12.58 5.30 11.58
N THR A 140 -12.30 4.00 11.65
CA THR A 140 -11.11 3.48 12.32
C THR A 140 -9.84 3.80 11.52
N CYS A 141 -8.88 4.50 12.11
CA CYS A 141 -7.60 4.80 11.48
C CYS A 141 -6.53 3.76 11.83
N SER A 142 -5.94 3.17 10.81
CA SER A 142 -4.75 2.31 10.89
C SER A 142 -3.56 3.00 10.23
N HIS A 143 -2.35 2.82 10.78
CA HIS A 143 -1.16 3.50 10.28
C HIS A 143 -0.04 2.52 10.00
N SER A 144 0.69 2.75 8.91
CA SER A 144 1.96 2.09 8.61
C SER A 144 2.97 2.33 9.73
N ARG A 145 3.86 1.36 9.94
CA ARG A 145 5.01 1.56 10.83
C ARG A 145 5.97 2.58 10.20
N PRO A 146 6.65 3.40 10.99
CA PRO A 146 7.61 4.38 10.47
C PRO A 146 8.71 3.70 9.63
N ARG A 147 8.92 4.17 8.40
CA ARG A 147 9.95 3.67 7.47
C ARG A 147 9.76 2.22 7.01
N VAL A 148 8.55 1.69 7.08
CA VAL A 148 8.21 0.35 6.57
C VAL A 148 7.23 0.51 5.41
N SER A 149 7.75 0.54 4.19
CA SER A 149 6.95 0.69 2.97
C SER A 149 6.01 -0.48 2.73
N ASN A 150 6.41 -1.69 3.12
CA ASN A 150 5.59 -2.89 2.96
C ASN A 150 4.26 -2.87 3.73
N ASP A 151 4.04 -1.88 4.59
CA ASP A 151 2.78 -1.74 5.32
C ASP A 151 1.68 -1.08 4.46
N ASN A 152 2.01 -0.40 3.34
CA ASN A 152 1.02 0.14 2.38
C ASN A 152 1.28 -0.34 0.93
N PRO A 153 1.39 -1.65 0.68
CA PRO A 153 1.85 -2.20 -0.59
C PRO A 153 0.87 -1.96 -1.74
N PHE A 154 -0.42 -1.78 -1.44
CA PHE A 154 -1.45 -1.62 -2.47
C PHE A 154 -1.46 -0.23 -3.08
N SER A 155 -1.31 0.82 -2.28
CA SER A 155 -1.14 2.19 -2.76
C SER A 155 0.16 2.33 -3.56
N GLU A 156 1.26 1.75 -3.08
CA GLU A 156 2.54 1.75 -3.81
C GLU A 156 2.43 1.02 -5.16
N SER A 157 1.76 -0.14 -5.19
CA SER A 157 1.53 -0.89 -6.43
C SER A 157 0.67 -0.11 -7.43
N GLN A 158 -0.36 0.59 -6.96
CA GLN A 158 -1.21 1.43 -7.79
C GLN A 158 -0.41 2.59 -8.39
N PHE A 159 0.43 3.29 -7.61
CA PHE A 159 1.30 4.34 -8.12
C PHE A 159 2.36 3.82 -9.10
N LYS A 160 2.84 2.61 -8.89
CA LYS A 160 3.73 1.95 -9.85
C LYS A 160 3.01 1.70 -11.17
N THR A 161 1.81 1.11 -11.14
CA THR A 161 0.98 0.91 -12.33
C THR A 161 0.74 2.22 -13.08
N GLN A 162 0.43 3.31 -12.36
CA GLN A 162 0.25 4.65 -12.93
C GLN A 162 1.48 5.18 -13.64
N LYS A 163 2.64 5.12 -12.98
CA LYS A 163 3.89 5.71 -13.50
C LYS A 163 4.52 4.89 -14.63
N TYR A 164 4.13 3.62 -14.77
CA TYR A 164 4.60 2.74 -15.85
C TYR A 164 3.61 2.64 -17.03
N GLN A 165 2.52 3.42 -17.02
CA GLN A 165 1.66 3.52 -18.18
C GLN A 165 2.43 4.08 -19.39
N PRO A 166 2.24 3.49 -20.59
CA PRO A 166 2.93 3.94 -21.79
C PRO A 166 2.71 5.41 -22.14
N ASP A 167 1.54 5.95 -21.81
CA ASP A 167 1.14 7.35 -22.03
C ASP A 167 1.43 8.27 -20.84
N TYR A 168 2.08 7.76 -19.78
CA TYR A 168 2.46 8.61 -18.64
C TYR A 168 3.47 9.67 -19.09
N PRO A 169 3.14 10.97 -18.99
CA PRO A 169 3.96 12.04 -19.62
C PRO A 169 5.31 12.26 -18.90
N GLY A 170 5.55 11.62 -17.77
CA GLY A 170 6.74 11.82 -16.95
C GLY A 170 6.79 13.21 -16.29
N ARG A 171 6.35 14.26 -16.99
CA ARG A 171 6.23 15.64 -16.49
C ARG A 171 4.99 16.31 -17.04
N PHE A 172 4.27 17.00 -16.18
CA PHE A 172 3.04 17.69 -16.52
C PHE A 172 3.29 19.17 -16.80
N ALA A 173 2.61 19.74 -17.79
CA ALA A 173 2.73 21.16 -18.12
C ALA A 173 2.23 22.04 -16.96
N ASP A 174 1.06 21.71 -16.45
CA ASP A 174 0.36 22.41 -15.38
C ASP A 174 -0.60 21.48 -14.62
N ILE A 175 -1.32 22.03 -13.65
CA ILE A 175 -2.30 21.28 -12.83
C ILE A 175 -3.50 20.81 -13.67
N SER A 176 -3.92 21.54 -14.68
CA SER A 176 -5.05 21.19 -15.53
C SER A 176 -4.69 20.00 -16.42
N HIS A 177 -3.47 19.99 -16.96
CA HIS A 177 -2.94 18.82 -17.69
C HIS A 177 -2.88 17.59 -16.79
N ALA A 178 -2.34 17.73 -15.56
CA ALA A 178 -2.28 16.63 -14.61
C ALA A 178 -3.66 16.07 -14.24
N ARG A 179 -4.65 16.96 -14.03
CA ARG A 179 -6.02 16.54 -13.72
C ARG A 179 -6.68 15.77 -14.86
N ARG A 180 -6.61 16.28 -16.11
CA ARG A 180 -7.16 15.57 -17.27
C ARG A 180 -6.52 14.20 -17.48
N TRP A 181 -5.21 14.12 -17.34
CA TRP A 181 -4.52 12.83 -17.46
C TRP A 181 -4.90 11.88 -16.35
N CYS A 182 -4.96 12.33 -15.09
CA CYS A 182 -5.37 11.51 -13.95
C CYS A 182 -6.83 11.04 -14.09
N GLU A 183 -7.73 11.88 -14.57
CA GLU A 183 -9.12 11.53 -14.86
C GLU A 183 -9.20 10.37 -15.85
N ALA A 184 -8.57 10.51 -17.00
CA ALA A 184 -8.52 9.44 -18.01
C ALA A 184 -7.85 8.18 -17.50
N TYR A 185 -6.76 8.32 -16.71
CA TYR A 185 -6.06 7.19 -16.11
C TYR A 185 -6.92 6.43 -15.10
N PHE A 186 -7.61 7.13 -14.18
CA PHE A 186 -8.43 6.46 -13.17
C PHE A 186 -9.71 5.86 -13.75
N ASP A 187 -10.28 6.45 -14.78
CA ASP A 187 -11.36 5.84 -15.54
C ASP A 187 -10.90 4.54 -16.19
N TRP A 188 -9.80 4.58 -16.94
CA TRP A 188 -9.20 3.36 -17.50
C TRP A 188 -8.86 2.32 -16.41
N TYR A 189 -8.22 2.75 -15.30
CA TYR A 189 -7.81 1.86 -14.22
C TYR A 189 -9.00 1.16 -13.56
N ASN A 190 -10.06 1.89 -13.29
CA ASN A 190 -11.23 1.35 -12.63
C ASN A 190 -12.07 0.45 -13.54
N PHE A 191 -12.26 0.84 -14.80
CA PHE A 191 -13.25 0.22 -15.68
C PHE A 191 -12.68 -0.69 -16.77
N GLU A 192 -11.43 -0.51 -17.17
CA GLU A 192 -10.84 -1.24 -18.30
C GLU A 192 -9.62 -2.08 -17.91
N HIS A 193 -8.85 -1.67 -16.88
CA HIS A 193 -7.64 -2.38 -16.49
C HIS A 193 -7.96 -3.76 -15.89
N HIS A 194 -7.57 -4.81 -16.61
CA HIS A 194 -7.65 -6.20 -16.12
C HIS A 194 -6.54 -6.48 -15.10
N HIS A 195 -6.87 -6.37 -13.81
CA HIS A 195 -5.91 -6.42 -12.72
C HIS A 195 -5.51 -7.85 -12.39
N SER A 196 -4.20 -8.16 -12.41
CA SER A 196 -3.66 -9.51 -12.14
C SER A 196 -4.03 -10.03 -10.73
N GLY A 197 -3.96 -9.18 -9.70
CA GLY A 197 -4.37 -9.52 -8.32
C GLY A 197 -5.88 -9.76 -8.15
N LEU A 198 -6.68 -9.48 -9.19
CA LEU A 198 -8.12 -9.74 -9.25
C LEU A 198 -8.47 -10.83 -10.26
N ALA A 199 -7.53 -11.73 -10.55
CA ALA A 199 -7.69 -12.81 -11.53
C ALA A 199 -8.13 -12.32 -12.94
N GLY A 200 -7.69 -11.12 -13.34
CA GLY A 200 -8.03 -10.52 -14.64
C GLY A 200 -9.45 -9.97 -14.74
N PHE A 201 -10.05 -9.60 -13.62
CA PHE A 201 -11.22 -8.74 -13.57
C PHE A 201 -10.83 -7.29 -13.38
N THR A 202 -11.69 -6.36 -13.77
CA THR A 202 -11.47 -4.93 -13.51
C THR A 202 -11.81 -4.59 -12.06
N PRO A 203 -11.20 -3.55 -11.47
CA PRO A 203 -11.57 -3.06 -10.15
C PRO A 203 -13.09 -2.82 -9.99
N GLU A 204 -13.71 -2.20 -10.98
CA GLU A 204 -15.16 -1.94 -10.97
C GLU A 204 -16.00 -3.23 -10.92
N GLN A 205 -15.63 -4.25 -11.69
CA GLN A 205 -16.35 -5.53 -11.69
C GLN A 205 -16.34 -6.19 -10.32
N VAL A 206 -15.21 -6.08 -9.60
CA VAL A 206 -15.09 -6.64 -8.24
C VAL A 206 -15.80 -5.75 -7.22
N PHE A 207 -15.65 -4.43 -7.32
CA PHE A 207 -16.29 -3.47 -6.43
C PHE A 207 -17.82 -3.54 -6.44
N THR A 208 -18.40 -3.72 -7.62
CA THR A 208 -19.89 -3.81 -7.80
C THR A 208 -20.43 -5.23 -7.68
N GLY A 209 -19.56 -6.25 -7.58
CA GLY A 209 -19.97 -7.66 -7.61
C GLY A 209 -20.27 -8.21 -8.99
N ARG A 210 -20.19 -7.40 -10.06
CA ARG A 210 -20.44 -7.81 -11.47
C ARG A 210 -19.48 -8.89 -11.95
N TYR A 211 -18.33 -9.07 -11.29
CA TYR A 211 -17.38 -10.13 -11.66
C TYR A 211 -18.02 -11.52 -11.74
N GLN A 212 -19.07 -11.80 -10.96
CA GLN A 212 -19.77 -13.08 -11.00
C GLN A 212 -20.47 -13.33 -12.34
N GLU A 213 -21.10 -12.30 -12.90
CA GLU A 213 -21.74 -12.38 -14.23
C GLU A 213 -20.69 -12.50 -15.33
N VAL A 214 -19.66 -11.66 -15.27
CA VAL A 214 -18.54 -11.70 -16.21
C VAL A 214 -17.80 -13.04 -16.16
N ALA A 215 -17.64 -13.65 -14.98
CA ALA A 215 -17.08 -14.99 -14.84
C ALA A 215 -17.92 -16.06 -15.55
N ARG A 216 -19.24 -16.00 -15.41
CA ARG A 216 -20.16 -16.90 -16.14
C ARG A 216 -20.03 -16.73 -17.67
N GLN A 217 -19.88 -15.50 -18.13
CA GLN A 217 -19.66 -15.21 -19.56
C GLN A 217 -18.32 -15.76 -20.06
N LYS A 218 -17.23 -15.50 -19.32
CA LYS A 218 -15.90 -16.04 -19.60
C LYS A 218 -15.91 -17.59 -19.61
N GLN A 219 -16.60 -18.21 -18.64
CA GLN A 219 -16.70 -19.67 -18.56
C GLN A 219 -17.42 -20.26 -19.78
N ARG A 220 -18.52 -19.65 -20.22
CA ARG A 220 -19.22 -20.09 -21.45
C ARG A 220 -18.30 -20.07 -22.67
N ALA A 221 -17.45 -19.04 -22.80
CA ALA A 221 -16.49 -18.95 -23.89
C ALA A 221 -15.40 -20.06 -23.81
N LEU A 222 -14.90 -20.34 -22.59
CA LEU A 222 -13.95 -21.44 -22.35
C LEU A 222 -14.56 -22.81 -22.65
N ASP A 223 -15.79 -23.06 -22.18
CA ASP A 223 -16.51 -24.32 -22.45
C ASP A 223 -16.76 -24.54 -23.95
N ALA A 224 -17.15 -23.50 -24.68
CA ALA A 224 -17.31 -23.55 -26.12
C ALA A 224 -15.99 -23.82 -26.85
N SER A 225 -14.89 -23.24 -26.38
CA SER A 225 -13.54 -23.50 -26.93
C SER A 225 -13.07 -24.94 -26.64
N TYR A 226 -13.30 -25.41 -25.42
CA TYR A 226 -12.97 -26.79 -25.03
C TYR A 226 -13.71 -27.84 -25.87
N ARG A 227 -15.03 -27.65 -26.11
CA ARG A 227 -15.81 -28.56 -26.95
C ARG A 227 -15.31 -28.64 -28.39
N ARG A 228 -14.79 -27.52 -28.93
CA ARG A 228 -14.28 -27.49 -30.32
C ARG A 228 -12.88 -28.06 -30.46
N ASN A 229 -12.04 -27.87 -29.43
CA ASN A 229 -10.62 -28.23 -29.51
C ASN A 229 -10.11 -28.77 -28.15
N PRO A 230 -10.61 -29.91 -27.67
CA PRO A 230 -10.27 -30.45 -26.35
C PRO A 230 -8.76 -30.76 -26.22
N GLU A 231 -8.10 -31.07 -27.31
CA GLU A 231 -6.66 -31.39 -27.37
C GLU A 231 -5.75 -30.20 -26.97
N ARG A 232 -6.26 -28.96 -27.02
CA ARG A 232 -5.52 -27.78 -26.60
C ARG A 232 -5.47 -27.61 -25.09
N PHE A 233 -6.32 -28.31 -24.36
CA PHE A 233 -6.50 -28.16 -22.92
C PHE A 233 -5.87 -29.36 -22.19
N VAL A 234 -4.55 -29.35 -22.09
CA VAL A 234 -3.74 -30.46 -21.52
C VAL A 234 -4.13 -30.75 -20.04
N ARG A 235 -4.66 -29.74 -19.32
CA ARG A 235 -5.07 -29.87 -17.90
C ARG A 235 -6.57 -30.20 -17.74
N GLY A 236 -7.26 -30.62 -18.80
CA GLY A 236 -8.70 -30.88 -18.78
C GLY A 236 -9.55 -29.62 -18.91
N LEU A 237 -10.79 -29.70 -18.44
CA LEU A 237 -11.78 -28.63 -18.57
C LEU A 237 -11.28 -27.31 -17.92
N PRO A 238 -11.16 -26.22 -18.72
CA PRO A 238 -10.67 -24.95 -18.19
C PRO A 238 -11.69 -24.30 -17.27
N ARG A 239 -11.23 -23.66 -16.21
CA ARG A 239 -12.05 -22.89 -15.27
C ARG A 239 -11.59 -21.45 -15.22
N VAL A 240 -12.52 -20.53 -15.15
CA VAL A 240 -12.23 -19.11 -14.93
C VAL A 240 -11.72 -18.93 -13.51
N PRO A 241 -10.51 -18.38 -13.33
CA PRO A 241 -10.03 -18.03 -12.00
C PRO A 241 -10.90 -16.91 -11.41
N MET A 242 -11.15 -16.97 -10.10
CA MET A 242 -11.98 -16.00 -9.41
C MET A 242 -11.12 -15.03 -8.58
N PRO A 243 -11.57 -13.80 -8.33
CA PRO A 243 -10.89 -12.89 -7.41
C PRO A 243 -10.74 -13.51 -6.02
N PRO A 244 -9.74 -13.10 -5.24
CA PRO A 244 -9.57 -13.57 -3.86
C PRO A 244 -10.80 -13.21 -3.02
N LYS A 245 -11.23 -14.14 -2.14
CA LYS A 245 -12.37 -13.90 -1.23
C LYS A 245 -12.03 -12.92 -0.11
N THR A 246 -10.76 -12.81 0.21
CA THR A 246 -10.25 -11.89 1.24
C THR A 246 -8.92 -11.32 0.79
N VAL A 247 -8.65 -10.11 1.22
CA VAL A 247 -7.38 -9.41 0.96
C VAL A 247 -6.85 -8.89 2.28
N ALA A 248 -5.57 -9.12 2.55
CA ALA A 248 -4.96 -8.73 3.81
C ALA A 248 -3.71 -7.86 3.62
N ILE A 249 -3.49 -6.96 4.57
CA ILE A 249 -2.20 -6.32 4.81
C ILE A 249 -1.58 -7.01 6.01
N ASN A 250 -0.34 -7.48 5.88
CA ASN A 250 0.40 -8.21 6.90
C ASN A 250 -0.41 -9.39 7.49
N PRO A 251 -0.81 -10.39 6.70
CA PRO A 251 -1.58 -11.53 7.18
C PRO A 251 -0.82 -12.28 8.27
N VAL A 252 -1.55 -12.80 9.25
CA VAL A 252 -0.96 -13.73 10.23
C VAL A 252 -0.72 -15.07 9.52
N VAL A 253 0.52 -15.47 9.41
CA VAL A 253 0.87 -16.83 8.99
C VAL A 253 0.86 -17.69 10.26
N LEU A 254 -0.15 -18.55 10.41
CA LEU A 254 -0.14 -19.59 11.42
C LEU A 254 0.79 -20.70 10.90
N ASN A 255 1.90 -20.94 11.60
CA ASN A 255 2.70 -22.13 11.34
C ASN A 255 1.96 -23.35 11.91
N ASP A 256 2.14 -24.51 11.30
CA ASP A 256 1.56 -25.79 11.75
C ASP A 256 1.95 -26.14 13.20
N ASP A 257 2.95 -25.49 13.77
CA ASP A 257 3.41 -25.65 15.15
C ASP A 257 2.69 -24.76 16.18
N GLY A 258 1.64 -24.03 15.80
CA GLY A 258 0.82 -23.20 16.70
C GLY A 258 1.52 -21.93 17.25
N GLY A 259 2.72 -21.63 16.78
CA GLY A 259 3.47 -20.42 17.13
C GLY A 259 3.22 -19.29 16.13
N SER A 260 2.95 -18.08 16.61
CA SER A 260 2.93 -16.89 15.73
C SER A 260 4.37 -16.52 15.38
N ASP A 261 4.71 -16.55 14.09
CA ASP A 261 6.02 -16.11 13.60
C ASP A 261 6.08 -14.57 13.55
N SER A 262 6.19 -13.93 14.73
CA SER A 262 6.29 -12.48 14.83
C SER A 262 7.64 -11.93 14.40
N ASP A 263 8.67 -12.79 14.27
CA ASP A 263 10.07 -12.39 14.09
C ASP A 263 10.67 -12.74 12.72
N ARG A 264 9.93 -13.46 11.86
CA ARG A 264 10.42 -13.78 10.51
C ARG A 264 10.04 -12.71 9.51
N VAL A 265 11.04 -12.28 8.76
CA VAL A 265 10.85 -11.39 7.60
C VAL A 265 9.94 -12.10 6.59
N ASN A 266 8.69 -11.66 6.50
CA ASN A 266 7.74 -12.21 5.56
C ASN A 266 8.05 -11.65 4.16
N PHE A 267 8.72 -12.48 3.32
CA PHE A 267 8.87 -12.20 1.90
C PHE A 267 7.70 -12.83 1.13
N PRO A 268 6.71 -12.06 0.69
CA PRO A 268 5.58 -12.58 -0.10
C PRO A 268 6.02 -13.39 -1.33
N THR A 269 7.17 -13.05 -1.89
CA THR A 269 7.80 -13.74 -3.01
C THR A 269 8.25 -15.17 -2.69
N LEU A 270 8.63 -15.45 -1.45
CA LEU A 270 9.04 -16.81 -1.06
C LEU A 270 7.85 -17.75 -0.82
N SER A 271 6.74 -17.22 -0.30
CA SER A 271 5.49 -18.00 -0.20
C SER A 271 4.87 -18.28 -1.56
N ALA A 272 4.97 -17.34 -2.51
CA ALA A 272 4.57 -17.55 -3.90
C ALA A 272 5.45 -18.61 -4.60
N ALA A 273 6.77 -18.65 -4.34
CA ALA A 273 7.67 -19.67 -4.86
C ALA A 273 7.35 -21.07 -4.29
N GLY A 274 6.91 -21.17 -3.04
CA GLY A 274 6.42 -22.41 -2.43
C GLY A 274 5.12 -22.93 -3.09
N TYR A 275 4.24 -22.04 -3.49
CA TYR A 275 3.02 -22.38 -4.23
C TYR A 275 3.30 -22.89 -5.63
N VAL A 276 4.29 -22.32 -6.32
CA VAL A 276 4.70 -22.75 -7.65
C VAL A 276 5.29 -24.16 -7.60
N LYS A 277 6.10 -24.51 -6.58
CA LYS A 277 6.63 -25.87 -6.43
C LYS A 277 5.55 -26.94 -6.19
N ARG A 278 4.43 -26.62 -5.51
CA ARG A 278 3.31 -27.57 -5.34
C ARG A 278 2.42 -27.71 -6.57
N ALA A 279 2.47 -26.78 -7.52
CA ALA A 279 1.73 -26.87 -8.77
C ALA A 279 2.42 -27.67 -9.86
N TYR A 280 3.69 -28.06 -9.67
CA TYR A 280 4.51 -28.83 -10.62
C TYR A 280 4.94 -30.23 -10.11
N LEU A 281 4.42 -30.67 -8.95
CA LEU A 281 4.46 -32.05 -8.48
C LEU A 281 3.05 -32.64 -8.44
#